data_6e88be048ac63c415e48236a5d53145d
#
_entry.id   6e88be048ac63c415e48236a5d53145d
#
_cell.length_a   1.000
_cell.length_b   1.000
_cell.length_c   1.000
_cell.angle_alpha   90.00
_cell.angle_beta   90.00
_cell.angle_gamma   90.00
#
_symmetry.space_group_name_H-M   'P 1'
#
loop_
_entity.id
_entity.type
_entity.pdbx_description
1 polymer ?
#
loop_
_entity_poly.entity_id
_entity_poly.type
_entity_poly.pdbx_seq_one_letter_code
_entity_poly.pdbx_strand_id
1 'polypeptide(L)'
;MAIHYEKSDHIVTITIDRPEARNSLDLEHFGQLADGWVRFRDDDDAYVAILTGVGDVYCVGADLKKFITFVTDHVEELAAGGSKEKVEGSQYTMAHSLVAVLRDGATLPDGSEFKLYKPVIAAINGICAAGGLEMMWNTDLRVVADDAWFQLAEPRRGLFPGGGSTVHSARQLSWCNAMEVLLLADRITPERALQMGLVNAVVPRDQVMGKARELAKTICLNGPLAVRACKQSAKESTFLGLTQALENEMGHSANVFMSEDAKEGIAAFKAKRPPVWKGR
;
A
#
# COMPACT_ATOMS: atom_id res chain seq x y z
N MET A 1 20.53 6.67 1.20
CA MET A 1 19.40 5.70 1.06
C MET A 1 18.16 6.55 1.02
N ALA A 2 17.37 6.46 -0.01
CA ALA A 2 16.20 7.34 -0.22
C ALA A 2 14.88 6.72 0.29
N ILE A 3 14.91 5.49 0.80
CA ILE A 3 13.79 4.85 1.46
C ILE A 3 14.21 4.56 2.90
N HIS A 4 13.55 5.22 3.85
CA HIS A 4 13.80 5.04 5.28
C HIS A 4 12.78 4.08 5.87
N TYR A 5 13.25 3.20 6.77
CA TYR A 5 12.42 2.24 7.49
C TYR A 5 12.66 2.40 8.98
N GLU A 6 11.67 2.89 9.70
CA GLU A 6 11.73 3.11 11.14
C GLU A 6 10.61 2.30 11.82
N LYS A 7 10.91 1.67 12.97
CA LYS A 7 9.93 0.94 13.77
C LYS A 7 9.89 1.45 15.19
N SER A 8 8.71 1.72 15.71
CA SER A 8 8.44 2.07 17.11
C SER A 8 7.07 1.55 17.51
N ASP A 9 6.97 0.90 18.67
CA ASP A 9 5.70 0.44 19.26
C ASP A 9 4.82 -0.38 18.27
N HIS A 10 5.40 -1.36 17.58
CA HIS A 10 4.76 -2.19 16.55
C HIS A 10 4.33 -1.44 15.27
N ILE A 11 4.61 -0.14 15.17
CA ILE A 11 4.30 0.70 14.02
C ILE A 11 5.58 0.89 13.21
N VAL A 12 5.51 0.54 11.93
CA VAL A 12 6.57 0.81 10.96
C VAL A 12 6.23 2.09 10.22
N THR A 13 7.20 2.99 10.04
CA THR A 13 7.09 4.12 9.12
C THR A 13 8.07 3.91 7.98
N ILE A 14 7.55 3.87 6.76
CA ILE A 14 8.36 3.86 5.53
C ILE A 14 8.24 5.25 4.90
N THR A 15 9.38 5.91 4.70
CA THR A 15 9.43 7.27 4.17
C THR A 15 10.19 7.29 2.85
N ILE A 16 9.57 7.84 1.81
CA ILE A 16 10.23 8.11 0.53
C ILE A 16 10.93 9.47 0.65
N ASP A 17 12.26 9.49 0.56
CA ASP A 17 13.11 10.67 0.75
C ASP A 17 13.96 10.92 -0.49
N ARG A 18 13.34 11.51 -1.51
CA ARG A 18 13.95 11.92 -2.77
C ARG A 18 13.35 13.24 -3.25
N PRO A 19 13.45 14.32 -2.44
CA PRO A 19 12.76 15.59 -2.70
C PRO A 19 13.21 16.26 -4.01
N GLU A 20 14.48 16.11 -4.42
CA GLU A 20 15.04 16.64 -5.66
C GLU A 20 14.36 16.06 -6.92
N ALA A 21 13.77 14.87 -6.81
CA ALA A 21 13.00 14.21 -7.86
C ALA A 21 11.50 14.10 -7.53
N ARG A 22 11.00 14.91 -6.58
CA ARG A 22 9.60 14.89 -6.11
C ARG A 22 9.15 13.49 -5.66
N ASN A 23 10.03 12.80 -4.96
CA ASN A 23 9.79 11.43 -4.48
C ASN A 23 9.41 10.45 -5.61
N SER A 24 9.86 10.68 -6.87
CA SER A 24 9.72 9.69 -7.95
C SER A 24 10.67 8.52 -7.74
N LEU A 25 10.32 7.37 -8.28
CA LEU A 25 11.02 6.11 -8.07
C LEU A 25 11.63 5.61 -9.39
N ASP A 26 12.95 5.43 -9.41
CA ASP A 26 13.63 4.61 -10.41
C ASP A 26 13.73 3.17 -9.89
N LEU A 27 14.37 2.27 -10.64
CA LEU A 27 14.41 0.84 -10.31
C LEU A 27 15.06 0.59 -8.94
N GLU A 28 16.12 1.35 -8.60
CA GLU A 28 16.80 1.24 -7.30
C GLU A 28 15.86 1.60 -6.14
N HIS A 29 15.09 2.68 -6.29
CA HIS A 29 14.15 3.13 -5.26
C HIS A 29 12.93 2.22 -5.14
N PHE A 30 12.43 1.69 -6.28
CA PHE A 30 11.40 0.64 -6.24
C PHE A 30 11.90 -0.59 -5.50
N GLY A 31 13.16 -1.00 -5.76
CA GLY A 31 13.78 -2.13 -5.07
C GLY A 31 13.88 -1.92 -3.56
N GLN A 32 14.42 -0.78 -3.13
CA GLN A 32 14.54 -0.44 -1.70
C GLN A 32 13.16 -0.40 -1.00
N LEU A 33 12.13 0.09 -1.69
CA LEU A 33 10.77 0.12 -1.16
C LEU A 33 10.19 -1.31 -1.05
N ALA A 34 10.44 -2.16 -2.06
CA ALA A 34 10.05 -3.57 -2.02
C ALA A 34 10.71 -4.32 -0.85
N ASP A 35 12.02 -4.11 -0.64
CA ASP A 35 12.75 -4.65 0.52
C ASP A 35 12.12 -4.20 1.84
N GLY A 36 11.70 -2.93 1.92
CA GLY A 36 10.98 -2.39 3.07
C GLY A 36 9.66 -3.13 3.33
N TRP A 37 8.89 -3.44 2.29
CA TRP A 37 7.65 -4.20 2.40
C TRP A 37 7.86 -5.66 2.79
N VAL A 38 8.89 -6.31 2.23
CA VAL A 38 9.25 -7.68 2.60
C VAL A 38 9.67 -7.73 4.07
N ARG A 39 10.53 -6.80 4.51
CA ARG A 39 10.93 -6.68 5.91
C ARG A 39 9.73 -6.47 6.83
N PHE A 40 8.78 -5.59 6.47
CA PHE A 40 7.57 -5.36 7.26
C PHE A 40 6.68 -6.60 7.31
N ARG A 41 6.49 -7.30 6.18
CA ARG A 41 5.72 -8.55 6.12
C ARG A 41 6.25 -9.60 7.10
N ASP A 42 7.57 -9.76 7.13
CA ASP A 42 8.25 -10.85 7.83
C ASP A 42 8.61 -10.52 9.29
N ASP A 43 8.44 -9.27 9.74
CA ASP A 43 8.70 -8.84 11.12
C ASP A 43 7.45 -9.08 12.00
N ASP A 44 7.42 -10.17 12.77
CA ASP A 44 6.28 -10.54 13.63
C ASP A 44 5.93 -9.48 14.68
N ASP A 45 6.90 -8.61 15.06
CA ASP A 45 6.70 -7.52 16.01
C ASP A 45 6.20 -6.22 15.34
N ALA A 46 5.97 -6.22 14.03
CA ALA A 46 5.39 -5.10 13.28
C ALA A 46 3.93 -5.41 12.92
N TYR A 47 2.99 -4.59 13.40
CA TYR A 47 1.55 -4.82 13.25
C TYR A 47 0.92 -3.97 12.16
N VAL A 48 1.40 -2.75 11.95
CA VAL A 48 0.88 -1.79 10.97
C VAL A 48 2.02 -0.96 10.38
N ALA A 49 1.91 -0.61 9.10
CA ALA A 49 2.84 0.32 8.46
C ALA A 49 2.17 1.64 8.10
N ILE A 50 2.93 2.72 8.13
CA ILE A 50 2.60 4.03 7.59
C ILE A 50 3.56 4.31 6.43
N LEU A 51 3.03 4.63 5.26
CA LEU A 51 3.81 5.07 4.10
C LEU A 51 3.63 6.57 3.90
N THR A 52 4.73 7.30 3.75
CA THR A 52 4.72 8.75 3.52
C THR A 52 5.90 9.19 2.64
N GLY A 53 5.90 10.46 2.25
CA GLY A 53 7.02 11.10 1.56
C GLY A 53 7.58 12.27 2.36
N VAL A 54 8.81 12.71 2.07
CA VAL A 54 9.37 13.94 2.64
C VAL A 54 8.83 15.19 1.94
N GLY A 55 8.80 16.30 2.65
CA GLY A 55 8.41 17.61 2.09
C GLY A 55 6.92 17.73 1.79
N ASP A 56 6.61 18.32 0.64
CA ASP A 56 5.25 18.60 0.16
C ASP A 56 4.78 17.63 -0.94
N VAL A 57 5.45 16.50 -1.05
CA VAL A 57 5.14 15.46 -2.06
C VAL A 57 5.10 14.11 -1.38
N TYR A 58 4.01 13.37 -1.58
CA TYR A 58 3.95 11.96 -1.21
C TYR A 58 4.79 11.12 -2.19
N CYS A 59 4.38 11.07 -3.45
CA CYS A 59 5.12 10.43 -4.53
C CYS A 59 4.49 10.82 -5.88
N VAL A 60 5.32 11.11 -6.88
CA VAL A 60 4.85 11.38 -8.27
C VAL A 60 5.00 10.17 -9.20
N GLY A 61 5.30 9.00 -8.65
CA GLY A 61 5.37 7.73 -9.39
C GLY A 61 6.73 7.44 -9.98
N ALA A 62 6.74 6.70 -11.09
CA ALA A 62 7.97 6.27 -11.75
C ALA A 62 8.77 7.45 -12.31
N ASP A 63 10.10 7.39 -12.18
CA ASP A 63 11.01 8.37 -12.78
C ASP A 63 10.94 8.26 -14.30
N LEU A 64 10.40 9.31 -14.94
CA LEU A 64 10.18 9.31 -16.39
C LEU A 64 11.47 9.21 -17.19
N LYS A 65 12.57 9.78 -16.69
CA LYS A 65 13.85 9.81 -17.39
C LYS A 65 14.64 8.50 -17.28
N LYS A 66 14.47 7.80 -16.17
CA LYS A 66 15.21 6.58 -15.89
C LYS A 66 14.33 5.34 -16.09
N PHE A 67 13.25 5.24 -15.29
CA PHE A 67 12.44 4.03 -15.25
C PHE A 67 11.53 3.88 -16.47
N ILE A 68 10.79 4.94 -16.85
CA ILE A 68 9.86 4.85 -17.98
C ILE A 68 10.62 4.74 -19.31
N THR A 69 11.72 5.47 -19.48
CA THR A 69 12.59 5.30 -20.67
C THR A 69 13.07 3.85 -20.76
N PHE A 70 13.58 3.28 -19.66
CA PHE A 70 13.97 1.87 -19.65
C PHE A 70 12.82 0.94 -20.05
N VAL A 71 11.62 1.12 -19.50
CA VAL A 71 10.45 0.30 -19.85
C VAL A 71 10.09 0.43 -21.33
N THR A 72 10.08 1.63 -21.87
CA THR A 72 9.73 1.85 -23.29
C THR A 72 10.78 1.30 -24.26
N ASP A 73 12.05 1.35 -23.90
CA ASP A 73 13.15 0.83 -24.73
C ASP A 73 13.21 -0.71 -24.75
N HIS A 74 12.67 -1.37 -23.71
CA HIS A 74 12.70 -2.83 -23.54
C HIS A 74 11.30 -3.45 -23.52
N VAL A 75 10.28 -2.78 -24.07
CA VAL A 75 8.87 -3.21 -23.95
C VAL A 75 8.61 -4.60 -24.53
N GLU A 76 9.25 -4.97 -25.65
CA GLU A 76 9.07 -6.29 -26.28
C GLU A 76 9.64 -7.40 -25.39
N GLU A 77 10.82 -7.20 -24.83
CA GLU A 77 11.49 -8.15 -23.92
C GLU A 77 10.69 -8.33 -22.62
N LEU A 78 10.22 -7.23 -22.03
CA LEU A 78 9.39 -7.25 -20.82
C LEU A 78 8.06 -7.95 -21.08
N ALA A 79 7.44 -7.74 -22.23
CA ALA A 79 6.20 -8.41 -22.64
C ALA A 79 6.40 -9.92 -22.87
N ALA A 80 7.60 -10.34 -23.31
CA ALA A 80 7.96 -11.74 -23.44
C ALA A 80 8.28 -12.46 -22.12
N GLY A 81 8.15 -11.77 -20.96
CA GLY A 81 8.39 -12.35 -19.63
C GLY A 81 9.73 -11.99 -18.98
N GLY A 82 10.48 -11.05 -19.57
CA GLY A 82 11.78 -10.57 -19.07
C GLY A 82 11.74 -9.81 -17.73
N SER A 83 10.58 -9.74 -17.06
CA SER A 83 10.41 -9.03 -15.78
C SER A 83 11.25 -9.58 -14.61
N LYS A 84 11.79 -10.80 -14.77
CA LYS A 84 12.64 -11.47 -13.77
C LYS A 84 14.13 -11.22 -13.98
N GLU A 85 14.53 -10.71 -15.15
CA GLU A 85 15.92 -10.46 -15.45
C GLU A 85 16.42 -9.21 -14.71
N LYS A 86 17.66 -9.29 -14.23
CA LYS A 86 18.31 -8.13 -13.61
C LYS A 86 18.60 -7.08 -14.67
N VAL A 87 18.24 -5.86 -14.38
CA VAL A 87 18.64 -4.72 -15.20
C VAL A 87 20.15 -4.51 -15.01
N GLU A 88 20.88 -4.31 -16.11
CA GLU A 88 22.32 -4.09 -16.07
C GLU A 88 22.68 -2.94 -15.11
N GLY A 89 23.59 -3.22 -14.17
CA GLY A 89 23.99 -2.27 -13.12
C GLY A 89 23.06 -2.16 -11.90
N SER A 90 21.96 -2.93 -11.83
CA SER A 90 21.08 -2.97 -10.66
C SER A 90 21.02 -4.37 -10.04
N GLN A 91 20.89 -4.42 -8.71
CA GLN A 91 20.57 -5.66 -8.00
C GLN A 91 19.08 -6.02 -8.07
N TYR A 92 18.23 -5.10 -8.53
CA TYR A 92 16.78 -5.22 -8.58
C TYR A 92 16.28 -5.58 -9.99
N THR A 93 15.10 -6.16 -10.04
CA THR A 93 14.39 -6.54 -11.27
C THR A 93 13.09 -5.76 -11.40
N MET A 94 12.46 -5.79 -12.57
CA MET A 94 11.13 -5.20 -12.76
C MET A 94 10.06 -5.76 -11.81
N ALA A 95 10.21 -7.01 -11.34
CA ALA A 95 9.30 -7.58 -10.35
C ALA A 95 9.26 -6.80 -9.04
N HIS A 96 10.37 -6.19 -8.62
CA HIS A 96 10.41 -5.35 -7.43
C HIS A 96 9.52 -4.10 -7.54
N SER A 97 9.32 -3.54 -8.74
CA SER A 97 8.42 -2.41 -8.91
C SER A 97 6.96 -2.78 -8.62
N LEU A 98 6.56 -4.01 -8.88
CA LEU A 98 5.22 -4.53 -8.57
C LEU A 98 5.05 -4.75 -7.05
N VAL A 99 6.08 -5.25 -6.37
CA VAL A 99 6.10 -5.38 -4.90
C VAL A 99 6.08 -4.00 -4.25
N ALA A 100 6.84 -3.05 -4.77
CA ALA A 100 6.89 -1.68 -4.25
C ALA A 100 5.52 -0.99 -4.27
N VAL A 101 4.71 -1.24 -5.30
CA VAL A 101 3.32 -0.74 -5.36
C VAL A 101 2.33 -1.65 -4.60
N LEU A 102 2.81 -2.56 -3.77
CA LEU A 102 2.00 -3.47 -2.94
C LEU A 102 1.06 -4.38 -3.77
N ARG A 103 1.45 -4.73 -5.00
CA ARG A 103 0.65 -5.61 -5.85
C ARG A 103 0.64 -7.03 -5.31
N ASP A 104 -0.53 -7.50 -4.86
CA ASP A 104 -0.68 -8.90 -4.45
C ASP A 104 -0.38 -9.85 -5.61
N GLY A 105 0.28 -10.94 -5.30
CA GLY A 105 0.66 -11.94 -6.29
C GLY A 105 1.87 -11.55 -7.13
N ALA A 106 2.53 -10.43 -6.84
CA ALA A 106 3.82 -10.14 -7.45
C ALA A 106 4.84 -11.22 -7.06
N THR A 107 5.60 -11.71 -8.03
CA THR A 107 6.61 -12.74 -7.77
C THR A 107 7.87 -12.10 -7.20
N LEU A 108 8.31 -12.57 -6.04
CA LEU A 108 9.59 -12.19 -5.44
C LEU A 108 10.77 -12.85 -6.17
N PRO A 109 12.02 -12.34 -5.99
CA PRO A 109 13.21 -12.93 -6.63
C PRO A 109 13.45 -14.41 -6.32
N ASP A 110 13.02 -14.88 -5.16
CA ASP A 110 13.08 -16.29 -4.73
C ASP A 110 11.98 -17.17 -5.36
N GLY A 111 11.12 -16.59 -6.18
CA GLY A 111 10.00 -17.26 -6.84
C GLY A 111 8.73 -17.34 -6.02
N SER A 112 8.74 -16.92 -4.76
CA SER A 112 7.54 -16.87 -3.92
C SER A 112 6.61 -15.72 -4.32
N GLU A 113 5.35 -15.83 -3.90
CA GLU A 113 4.33 -14.83 -4.14
C GLU A 113 4.31 -13.78 -3.01
N PHE A 114 4.35 -12.48 -3.37
CA PHE A 114 4.20 -11.42 -2.40
C PHE A 114 2.74 -11.27 -1.99
N LYS A 115 2.46 -11.40 -0.70
CA LYS A 115 1.15 -11.14 -0.09
C LYS A 115 1.35 -10.35 1.19
N LEU A 116 0.57 -9.29 1.38
CA LEU A 116 0.64 -8.45 2.57
C LEU A 116 -0.74 -8.27 3.20
N TYR A 117 -0.95 -8.95 4.31
CA TYR A 117 -2.18 -8.89 5.09
C TYR A 117 -2.07 -8.01 6.34
N LYS A 118 -0.89 -7.51 6.68
CA LYS A 118 -0.73 -6.48 7.72
C LYS A 118 -1.28 -5.15 7.20
N PRO A 119 -1.96 -4.35 8.03
CA PRO A 119 -2.50 -3.04 7.64
C PRO A 119 -1.41 -2.07 7.18
N VAL A 120 -1.77 -1.25 6.17
CA VAL A 120 -0.94 -0.17 5.66
C VAL A 120 -1.77 1.11 5.62
N ILE A 121 -1.26 2.19 6.19
CA ILE A 121 -1.85 3.53 6.17
C ILE A 121 -1.02 4.41 5.24
N ALA A 122 -1.66 5.06 4.26
CA ALA A 122 -1.04 6.12 3.49
C ALA A 122 -1.19 7.46 4.23
N ALA A 123 -0.06 8.07 4.60
CA ALA A 123 0.01 9.42 5.13
C ALA A 123 0.44 10.36 4.00
N ILE A 124 -0.55 10.92 3.29
CA ILE A 124 -0.37 11.65 2.03
C ILE A 124 -0.13 13.12 2.36
N ASN A 125 1.13 13.47 2.52
CA ASN A 125 1.61 14.79 2.92
C ASN A 125 1.59 15.84 1.80
N GLY A 126 1.17 15.49 0.58
CA GLY A 126 1.14 16.40 -0.55
C GLY A 126 0.82 15.70 -1.86
N ILE A 127 1.51 16.07 -2.94
CA ILE A 127 1.28 15.53 -4.29
C ILE A 127 1.33 14.00 -4.32
N CYS A 128 0.26 13.38 -4.80
CA CYS A 128 0.14 11.94 -5.01
C CYS A 128 -0.28 11.67 -6.45
N ALA A 129 0.66 11.31 -7.32
CA ALA A 129 0.39 11.19 -8.74
C ALA A 129 0.98 9.94 -9.37
N ALA A 130 0.39 9.48 -10.48
CA ALA A 130 0.86 8.35 -11.27
C ALA A 130 1.12 7.10 -10.40
N GLY A 131 2.31 6.50 -10.44
CA GLY A 131 2.69 5.38 -9.59
C GLY A 131 2.54 5.63 -8.08
N GLY A 132 2.57 6.90 -7.62
CA GLY A 132 2.24 7.26 -6.24
C GLY A 132 0.77 7.00 -5.91
N LEU A 133 -0.14 7.31 -6.83
CA LEU A 133 -1.55 6.96 -6.72
C LEU A 133 -1.74 5.44 -6.82
N GLU A 134 -0.96 4.75 -7.63
CA GLU A 134 -0.98 3.29 -7.75
C GLU A 134 -0.59 2.59 -6.44
N MET A 135 0.45 3.08 -5.75
CA MET A 135 0.79 2.60 -4.41
C MET A 135 -0.33 2.84 -3.41
N MET A 136 -0.94 4.03 -3.45
CA MET A 136 -2.01 4.40 -2.55
C MET A 136 -3.23 3.47 -2.66
N TRP A 137 -3.61 3.00 -3.87
CA TRP A 137 -4.73 2.08 -4.05
C TRP A 137 -4.60 0.79 -3.23
N ASN A 138 -3.37 0.35 -2.97
CA ASN A 138 -3.09 -0.88 -2.25
C ASN A 138 -2.93 -0.67 -0.73
N THR A 139 -3.11 0.56 -0.22
CA THR A 139 -3.18 0.85 1.21
C THR A 139 -4.60 0.74 1.74
N ASP A 140 -4.74 0.51 3.04
CA ASP A 140 -6.03 0.21 3.68
C ASP A 140 -6.73 1.45 4.23
N LEU A 141 -5.98 2.37 4.82
CA LEU A 141 -6.47 3.66 5.31
C LEU A 141 -5.63 4.80 4.73
N ARG A 142 -6.26 5.95 4.52
CA ARG A 142 -5.63 7.08 3.83
C ARG A 142 -5.96 8.39 4.51
N VAL A 143 -4.93 9.09 4.96
CA VAL A 143 -5.01 10.44 5.52
C VAL A 143 -4.30 11.38 4.57
N VAL A 144 -4.90 12.49 4.20
CA VAL A 144 -4.35 13.40 3.20
C VAL A 144 -4.30 14.84 3.72
N ALA A 145 -3.27 15.58 3.32
CA ALA A 145 -3.14 17.01 3.55
C ALA A 145 -4.23 17.78 2.78
N ASP A 146 -4.76 18.83 3.39
CA ASP A 146 -5.82 19.69 2.81
C ASP A 146 -5.36 20.50 1.57
N ASP A 147 -4.06 20.65 1.39
CA ASP A 147 -3.43 21.31 0.23
C ASP A 147 -2.77 20.34 -0.77
N ALA A 148 -3.01 19.03 -0.60
CA ALA A 148 -2.55 18.00 -1.53
C ALA A 148 -3.40 17.96 -2.82
N TRP A 149 -3.01 17.11 -3.75
CA TRP A 149 -3.83 16.73 -4.89
C TRP A 149 -3.43 15.35 -5.43
N PHE A 150 -4.39 14.71 -6.09
CA PHE A 150 -4.21 13.41 -6.73
C PHE A 150 -4.31 13.55 -8.24
N GLN A 151 -3.58 12.72 -9.00
CA GLN A 151 -3.71 12.67 -10.46
C GLN A 151 -3.22 11.34 -11.02
N LEU A 152 -4.05 10.67 -11.80
CA LEU A 152 -3.59 9.58 -12.65
C LEU A 152 -3.11 10.18 -13.99
N ALA A 153 -1.82 10.44 -14.08
CA ALA A 153 -1.26 11.30 -15.13
C ALA A 153 -0.87 10.55 -16.41
N GLU A 154 -0.88 9.23 -16.41
CA GLU A 154 -0.44 8.36 -17.50
C GLU A 154 -1.23 8.59 -18.79
N PRO A 155 -2.58 8.66 -18.80
CA PRO A 155 -3.35 8.84 -20.04
C PRO A 155 -3.00 10.14 -20.78
N ARG A 156 -2.68 11.22 -20.05
CA ARG A 156 -2.24 12.50 -20.66
C ARG A 156 -0.89 12.38 -21.39
N ARG A 157 -0.16 11.31 -21.17
CA ARG A 157 1.15 11.04 -21.80
C ARG A 157 1.09 9.88 -22.78
N GLY A 158 -0.11 9.36 -23.09
CA GLY A 158 -0.28 8.20 -23.95
C GLY A 158 0.23 6.90 -23.29
N LEU A 159 0.39 6.89 -21.96
CA LEU A 159 0.85 5.74 -21.19
C LEU A 159 -0.34 5.06 -20.51
N PHE A 160 -0.13 3.79 -20.16
CA PHE A 160 -1.09 3.00 -19.39
C PHE A 160 -0.65 2.88 -17.93
N PRO A 161 -1.54 3.08 -16.94
CA PRO A 161 -1.22 2.93 -15.52
C PRO A 161 -1.10 1.45 -15.15
N GLY A 162 0.11 0.91 -15.23
CA GLY A 162 0.40 -0.54 -15.11
C GLY A 162 0.49 -1.06 -13.66
N GLY A 163 0.52 -0.19 -12.65
CA GLY A 163 0.64 -0.59 -11.24
C GLY A 163 -0.69 -0.93 -10.55
N GLY A 164 -1.82 -0.99 -11.30
CA GLY A 164 -3.09 -1.50 -10.79
C GLY A 164 -4.24 -0.49 -10.70
N SER A 165 -4.04 0.77 -11.07
CA SER A 165 -5.08 1.81 -10.95
C SER A 165 -6.39 1.46 -11.64
N THR A 166 -6.35 0.83 -12.83
CA THR A 166 -7.56 0.46 -13.58
C THR A 166 -8.40 -0.59 -12.85
N VAL A 167 -7.74 -1.48 -12.12
CA VAL A 167 -8.40 -2.57 -11.39
C VAL A 167 -8.91 -2.08 -10.04
N HIS A 168 -8.06 -1.39 -9.29
CA HIS A 168 -8.40 -0.98 -7.92
C HIS A 168 -9.41 0.15 -7.88
N SER A 169 -9.31 1.14 -8.78
CA SER A 169 -10.29 2.24 -8.81
C SER A 169 -11.71 1.72 -9.08
N ALA A 170 -11.88 0.81 -10.05
CA ALA A 170 -13.17 0.22 -10.37
C ALA A 170 -13.75 -0.68 -9.27
N ARG A 171 -12.91 -1.16 -8.34
CA ARG A 171 -13.34 -1.98 -7.19
C ARG A 171 -13.59 -1.17 -5.92
N GLN A 172 -12.91 -0.06 -5.76
CA GLN A 172 -12.97 0.74 -4.54
C GLN A 172 -13.89 1.96 -4.65
N LEU A 173 -14.17 2.44 -5.87
CA LEU A 173 -15.04 3.57 -6.13
C LEU A 173 -16.30 3.15 -6.89
N SER A 174 -17.33 4.02 -6.89
CA SER A 174 -18.42 3.87 -7.87
C SER A 174 -17.87 3.98 -9.28
N TRP A 175 -18.55 3.35 -10.27
CA TRP A 175 -18.11 3.37 -11.66
C TRP A 175 -17.84 4.78 -12.19
N CYS A 176 -18.75 5.73 -11.93
CA CYS A 176 -18.58 7.11 -12.40
C CYS A 176 -17.36 7.78 -11.78
N ASN A 177 -17.12 7.59 -10.47
CA ASN A 177 -15.94 8.14 -9.79
C ASN A 177 -14.64 7.49 -10.31
N ALA A 178 -14.66 6.17 -10.55
CA ALA A 178 -13.52 5.48 -11.13
C ALA A 178 -13.20 6.00 -12.54
N MET A 179 -14.21 6.20 -13.38
CA MET A 179 -14.04 6.74 -14.73
C MET A 179 -13.60 8.21 -14.71
N GLU A 180 -14.02 9.03 -13.75
CA GLU A 180 -13.50 10.37 -13.54
C GLU A 180 -11.98 10.35 -13.34
N VAL A 181 -11.48 9.48 -12.47
CA VAL A 181 -10.03 9.31 -12.23
C VAL A 181 -9.30 8.81 -13.48
N LEU A 182 -9.83 7.77 -14.13
CA LEU A 182 -9.14 7.05 -15.20
C LEU A 182 -9.16 7.80 -16.55
N LEU A 183 -10.27 8.44 -16.89
CA LEU A 183 -10.46 8.99 -18.24
C LEU A 183 -10.12 10.47 -18.33
N LEU A 184 -10.43 11.27 -17.31
CA LEU A 184 -10.13 12.70 -17.34
C LEU A 184 -8.67 12.99 -17.05
N ALA A 185 -8.03 12.16 -16.22
CA ALA A 185 -6.66 12.36 -15.76
C ALA A 185 -6.41 13.77 -15.20
N ASP A 186 -7.46 14.41 -14.67
CA ASP A 186 -7.40 15.72 -14.05
C ASP A 186 -6.95 15.63 -12.59
N ARG A 187 -6.59 16.78 -12.01
CA ARG A 187 -6.29 16.87 -10.58
C ARG A 187 -7.57 16.71 -9.78
N ILE A 188 -7.49 15.88 -8.75
CA ILE A 188 -8.54 15.64 -7.79
C ILE A 188 -8.12 16.31 -6.48
N THR A 189 -8.98 17.19 -5.94
CA THR A 189 -8.72 17.84 -4.64
C THR A 189 -8.96 16.89 -3.47
N PRO A 190 -8.42 17.17 -2.28
CA PRO A 190 -8.65 16.36 -1.09
C PRO A 190 -10.13 16.23 -0.72
N GLU A 191 -10.91 17.32 -0.87
CA GLU A 191 -12.36 17.32 -0.61
C GLU A 191 -13.09 16.41 -1.59
N ARG A 192 -12.73 16.47 -2.88
CA ARG A 192 -13.32 15.57 -3.89
C ARG A 192 -12.94 14.13 -3.63
N ALA A 193 -11.68 13.88 -3.25
CA ALA A 193 -11.20 12.56 -2.85
C ALA A 193 -11.97 11.98 -1.66
N LEU A 194 -12.27 12.80 -0.65
CA LEU A 194 -13.10 12.41 0.48
C LEU A 194 -14.55 12.12 0.06
N GLN A 195 -15.16 12.98 -0.76
CA GLN A 195 -16.52 12.79 -1.27
C GLN A 195 -16.70 11.50 -2.06
N MET A 196 -15.71 11.12 -2.86
CA MET A 196 -15.77 9.89 -3.65
C MET A 196 -15.36 8.63 -2.88
N GLY A 197 -14.94 8.77 -1.63
CA GLY A 197 -14.49 7.65 -0.79
C GLY A 197 -13.06 7.18 -1.12
N LEU A 198 -12.25 8.01 -1.75
CA LEU A 198 -10.85 7.71 -2.07
C LEU A 198 -9.96 7.78 -0.83
N VAL A 199 -10.28 8.66 0.12
CA VAL A 199 -9.53 8.85 1.38
C VAL A 199 -10.46 8.83 2.60
N ASN A 200 -9.90 8.55 3.79
CA ASN A 200 -10.64 8.46 5.04
C ASN A 200 -10.70 9.79 5.81
N ALA A 201 -9.68 10.65 5.66
CA ALA A 201 -9.61 11.92 6.36
C ALA A 201 -8.78 12.95 5.59
N VAL A 202 -9.22 14.21 5.66
CA VAL A 202 -8.49 15.38 5.20
C VAL A 202 -8.14 16.22 6.43
N VAL A 203 -6.87 16.58 6.57
CA VAL A 203 -6.36 17.34 7.73
C VAL A 203 -5.30 18.35 7.27
N PRO A 204 -4.98 19.38 8.03
CA PRO A 204 -3.82 20.22 7.77
C PRO A 204 -2.54 19.39 7.58
N ARG A 205 -1.66 19.82 6.68
CA ARG A 205 -0.45 19.06 6.30
C ARG A 205 0.39 18.64 7.50
N ASP A 206 0.59 19.51 8.45
CA ASP A 206 1.37 19.27 9.69
C ASP A 206 0.71 18.23 10.62
N GLN A 207 -0.58 17.93 10.43
CA GLN A 207 -1.34 16.96 11.20
C GLN A 207 -1.43 15.57 10.53
N VAL A 208 -1.02 15.43 9.27
CA VAL A 208 -1.16 14.17 8.51
C VAL A 208 -0.50 13.00 9.25
N MET A 209 0.77 13.13 9.64
CA MET A 209 1.48 12.07 10.35
C MET A 209 0.91 11.82 11.76
N GLY A 210 0.46 12.87 12.44
CA GLY A 210 -0.22 12.75 13.74
C GLY A 210 -1.48 11.90 13.62
N LYS A 211 -2.33 12.18 12.63
CA LYS A 211 -3.57 11.43 12.37
C LYS A 211 -3.30 10.00 11.90
N ALA A 212 -2.31 9.78 11.05
CA ALA A 212 -1.92 8.44 10.63
C ALA A 212 -1.43 7.59 11.83
N ARG A 213 -0.62 8.17 12.71
CA ARG A 213 -0.18 7.50 13.95
C ARG A 213 -1.31 7.23 14.94
N GLU A 214 -2.30 8.10 15.04
CA GLU A 214 -3.52 7.86 15.84
C GLU A 214 -4.25 6.61 15.35
N LEU A 215 -4.48 6.50 14.03
CA LEU A 215 -5.11 5.33 13.42
C LEU A 215 -4.25 4.06 13.62
N ALA A 216 -2.94 4.17 13.44
CA ALA A 216 -2.02 3.05 13.66
C ALA A 216 -2.05 2.54 15.11
N LYS A 217 -2.04 3.45 16.09
CA LYS A 217 -2.18 3.11 17.51
C LYS A 217 -3.51 2.40 17.78
N THR A 218 -4.61 2.88 17.19
CA THR A 218 -5.92 2.22 17.30
C THR A 218 -5.88 0.79 16.76
N ILE A 219 -5.22 0.57 15.62
CA ILE A 219 -5.02 -0.78 15.06
C ILE A 219 -4.21 -1.65 16.03
N CYS A 220 -3.14 -1.13 16.64
CA CYS A 220 -2.30 -1.88 17.57
C CYS A 220 -3.01 -2.25 18.89
N LEU A 221 -4.12 -1.59 19.25
CA LEU A 221 -4.95 -2.00 20.39
C LEU A 221 -5.73 -3.31 20.12
N ASN A 222 -5.90 -3.68 18.87
CA ASN A 222 -6.62 -4.89 18.47
C ASN A 222 -5.64 -6.08 18.34
N GLY A 223 -6.17 -7.31 18.47
CA GLY A 223 -5.39 -8.53 18.29
C GLY A 223 -4.79 -8.62 16.88
N PRO A 224 -3.46 -8.67 16.72
CA PRO A 224 -2.81 -8.58 15.40
C PRO A 224 -3.19 -9.71 14.45
N LEU A 225 -3.43 -10.92 14.96
CA LEU A 225 -3.92 -12.04 14.14
C LEU A 225 -5.32 -11.78 13.61
N ALA A 226 -6.22 -11.28 14.46
CA ALA A 226 -7.59 -10.98 14.05
C ALA A 226 -7.62 -9.87 12.99
N VAL A 227 -6.84 -8.79 13.18
CA VAL A 227 -6.72 -7.71 12.19
C VAL A 227 -6.22 -8.21 10.84
N ARG A 228 -5.16 -9.05 10.84
CA ARG A 228 -4.62 -9.66 9.61
C ARG A 228 -5.64 -10.57 8.93
N ALA A 229 -6.33 -11.41 9.70
CA ALA A 229 -7.35 -12.31 9.17
C ALA A 229 -8.55 -11.56 8.56
N CYS A 230 -9.01 -10.48 9.19
CA CYS A 230 -10.06 -9.63 8.62
C CYS A 230 -9.66 -9.04 7.27
N LYS A 231 -8.45 -8.47 7.15
CA LYS A 231 -7.94 -7.96 5.88
C LYS A 231 -7.80 -9.07 4.84
N GLN A 232 -7.23 -10.21 5.22
CA GLN A 232 -7.04 -11.35 4.33
C GLN A 232 -8.38 -11.85 3.79
N SER A 233 -9.33 -12.15 4.66
CA SER A 233 -10.68 -12.62 4.28
C SER A 233 -11.37 -11.62 3.34
N ALA A 234 -11.33 -10.32 3.67
CA ALA A 234 -11.91 -9.28 2.82
C ALA A 234 -11.25 -9.22 1.44
N LYS A 235 -9.92 -9.31 1.33
CA LYS A 235 -9.20 -9.32 0.04
C LYS A 235 -9.52 -10.55 -0.78
N GLU A 236 -9.48 -11.74 -0.18
CA GLU A 236 -9.74 -13.01 -0.86
C GLU A 236 -11.20 -13.09 -1.34
N SER A 237 -12.16 -12.57 -0.57
CA SER A 237 -13.58 -12.54 -0.94
C SER A 237 -13.85 -11.82 -2.26
N THR A 238 -13.00 -10.88 -2.67
CA THR A 238 -13.19 -10.13 -3.93
C THR A 238 -13.03 -10.99 -5.19
N PHE A 239 -12.48 -12.19 -5.07
CA PHE A 239 -12.22 -13.13 -6.18
C PHE A 239 -13.10 -14.38 -6.12
N LEU A 240 -13.93 -14.51 -5.08
CA LEU A 240 -14.73 -15.70 -4.80
C LEU A 240 -16.23 -15.43 -5.01
N GLY A 241 -16.99 -16.45 -5.35
CA GLY A 241 -18.44 -16.40 -5.22
C GLY A 241 -18.88 -16.33 -3.76
N LEU A 242 -20.06 -15.78 -3.47
CA LEU A 242 -20.52 -15.49 -2.10
C LEU A 242 -20.40 -16.71 -1.16
N THR A 243 -20.85 -17.89 -1.59
CA THR A 243 -20.79 -19.12 -0.79
C THR A 243 -19.35 -19.49 -0.44
N GLN A 244 -18.46 -19.48 -1.43
CA GLN A 244 -17.04 -19.77 -1.23
C GLN A 244 -16.36 -18.71 -0.34
N ALA A 245 -16.73 -17.42 -0.47
CA ALA A 245 -16.22 -16.35 0.37
C ALA A 245 -16.60 -16.55 1.84
N LEU A 246 -17.85 -16.96 2.11
CA LEU A 246 -18.32 -17.27 3.47
C LEU A 246 -17.65 -18.53 4.05
N GLU A 247 -17.43 -19.55 3.24
CA GLU A 247 -16.68 -20.75 3.66
C GLU A 247 -15.21 -20.40 4.00
N ASN A 248 -14.57 -19.57 3.17
CA ASN A 248 -13.21 -19.08 3.41
C ASN A 248 -13.12 -18.25 4.71
N GLU A 249 -14.10 -17.37 4.95
CA GLU A 249 -14.22 -16.59 6.19
C GLU A 249 -14.26 -17.50 7.43
N MET A 250 -15.03 -18.60 7.38
CA MET A 250 -15.09 -19.57 8.50
C MET A 250 -13.72 -20.20 8.78
N GLY A 251 -12.90 -20.45 7.76
CA GLY A 251 -11.53 -20.94 7.93
C GLY A 251 -10.64 -19.93 8.67
N HIS A 252 -10.68 -18.65 8.28
CA HIS A 252 -9.97 -17.58 8.96
C HIS A 252 -10.44 -17.39 10.40
N SER A 253 -11.76 -17.42 10.61
CA SER A 253 -12.39 -17.34 11.93
C SER A 253 -11.89 -18.46 12.87
N ALA A 254 -11.91 -19.72 12.41
CA ALA A 254 -11.45 -20.85 13.19
C ALA A 254 -9.97 -20.70 13.63
N ASN A 255 -9.10 -20.28 12.71
CA ASN A 255 -7.68 -20.06 13.00
C ASN A 255 -7.47 -18.97 14.08
N VAL A 256 -8.23 -17.88 14.03
CA VAL A 256 -8.14 -16.81 15.03
C VAL A 256 -8.66 -17.29 16.39
N PHE A 257 -9.80 -17.99 16.43
CA PHE A 257 -10.37 -18.49 17.69
C PHE A 257 -9.48 -19.52 18.40
N MET A 258 -8.66 -20.27 17.67
CA MET A 258 -7.70 -21.22 18.25
C MET A 258 -6.45 -20.56 18.82
N SER A 259 -6.20 -19.27 18.56
CA SER A 259 -4.97 -18.57 18.94
C SER A 259 -4.85 -18.30 20.45
N GLU A 260 -3.61 -18.00 20.89
CA GLU A 260 -3.35 -17.50 22.24
C GLU A 260 -3.97 -16.11 22.43
N ASP A 261 -3.93 -15.26 21.40
CA ASP A 261 -4.48 -13.91 21.44
C ASP A 261 -6.00 -13.91 21.63
N ALA A 262 -6.74 -14.86 21.06
CA ALA A 262 -8.18 -14.96 21.31
C ALA A 262 -8.50 -15.27 22.78
N LYS A 263 -7.71 -16.16 23.39
CA LYS A 263 -7.83 -16.50 24.84
C LYS A 263 -7.48 -15.30 25.71
N GLU A 264 -6.40 -14.60 25.38
CA GLU A 264 -5.95 -13.39 26.09
C GLU A 264 -6.99 -12.27 25.98
N GLY A 265 -7.54 -12.01 24.79
CA GLY A 265 -8.56 -10.97 24.59
C GLY A 265 -9.79 -11.20 25.47
N ILE A 266 -10.29 -12.45 25.56
CA ILE A 266 -11.41 -12.83 26.43
C ILE A 266 -11.04 -12.68 27.91
N ALA A 267 -9.85 -13.10 28.31
CA ALA A 267 -9.37 -13.00 29.69
C ALA A 267 -9.18 -11.53 30.12
N ALA A 268 -8.58 -10.70 29.27
CA ALA A 268 -8.37 -9.28 29.50
C ALA A 268 -9.71 -8.53 29.65
N PHE A 269 -10.67 -8.82 28.75
CA PHE A 269 -12.01 -8.24 28.82
C PHE A 269 -12.73 -8.57 30.14
N LYS A 270 -12.72 -9.85 30.57
CA LYS A 270 -13.31 -10.28 31.83
C LYS A 270 -12.64 -9.63 33.05
N ALA A 271 -11.33 -9.46 32.99
CA ALA A 271 -10.52 -8.85 34.05
C ALA A 271 -10.52 -7.31 34.00
N LYS A 272 -11.18 -6.68 33.01
CA LYS A 272 -11.19 -5.21 32.76
C LYS A 272 -9.78 -4.60 32.72
N ARG A 273 -8.86 -5.27 32.08
CA ARG A 273 -7.49 -4.82 31.85
C ARG A 273 -7.16 -4.76 30.35
N PRO A 274 -6.15 -3.98 29.95
CA PRO A 274 -5.64 -4.07 28.58
C PRO A 274 -5.15 -5.47 28.25
N PRO A 275 -5.34 -5.96 27.01
CA PRO A 275 -4.77 -7.21 26.55
C PRO A 275 -3.26 -7.07 26.28
N VAL A 276 -2.55 -8.21 26.32
CA VAL A 276 -1.14 -8.30 25.94
C VAL A 276 -1.04 -9.28 24.77
N TRP A 277 -0.99 -8.71 23.57
CA TRP A 277 -0.98 -9.50 22.35
C TRP A 277 0.38 -10.17 22.11
N LYS A 278 0.36 -11.38 21.57
CA LYS A 278 1.56 -12.14 21.20
C LYS A 278 1.66 -12.41 19.69
N GLY A 279 0.60 -12.16 18.95
CA GLY A 279 0.54 -12.40 17.51
C GLY A 279 0.45 -13.89 17.13
N ARG A 280 0.04 -14.76 18.02
CA ARG A 280 0.01 -16.22 17.83
C ARG A 280 -1.12 -16.92 18.59
#